data_45663cbc99162b815be7f25be237b504
#
_entry.id   45663cbc99162b815be7f25be237b504
#
_cell.length_a   1.000
_cell.length_b   1.000
_cell.length_c   1.000
_cell.angle_alpha   90.00
_cell.angle_beta   90.00
_cell.angle_gamma   90.00
#
_symmetry.space_group_name_H-M   'P 1'
#
loop_
_entity.id
_entity.type
_entity.pdbx_description
1 polymer ?
#
loop_
_entity_poly.entity_id
_entity_poly.type
_entity_poly.pdbx_seq_one_letter_code
_entity_poly.pdbx_strand_id
1 'polypeptide(L)'
;RSGIYSLYTVDAGRSATITAAAVINATERAKVGTYIVNAFAREPWMTGLEARDLNEISDGRFVLGVGTGNLHFNELYMGIDSSKAKAKMRDFMEIVRQVVSGQAAQRVRYQGDVHRIRWRATWNPTTPPPPVYMAASGPNMVRIAGEVSDGVGIGIMSSVEFVRDIVRPNARQGAEQAGRD
;
A
#
# COMPACT_ATOMS: atom_id res chain seq x y z
N ARG A 1 4.74 23.45 -19.13
CA ARG A 1 4.99 22.42 -18.08
C ARG A 1 3.90 22.57 -17.03
N SER A 2 3.11 21.50 -16.76
CA SER A 2 1.88 21.57 -15.96
C SER A 2 2.10 21.78 -14.45
N GLY A 3 3.30 21.63 -13.94
CA GLY A 3 3.60 21.72 -12.50
C GLY A 3 3.02 20.58 -11.66
N ILE A 4 2.52 19.49 -12.27
CA ILE A 4 2.00 18.33 -11.57
C ILE A 4 3.14 17.66 -10.79
N TYR A 5 2.93 17.50 -9.47
CA TYR A 5 3.90 16.88 -8.58
C TYR A 5 3.76 15.35 -8.55
N SER A 6 2.54 14.83 -8.51
CA SER A 6 2.27 13.40 -8.43
C SER A 6 1.00 13.01 -9.17
N LEU A 7 0.97 11.76 -9.65
CA LEU A 7 -0.14 11.13 -10.35
C LEU A 7 -0.45 9.79 -9.68
N TYR A 8 -1.72 9.50 -9.45
CA TYR A 8 -2.13 8.25 -8.82
C TYR A 8 -3.11 7.48 -9.71
N THR A 9 -2.94 6.18 -9.74
CA THR A 9 -3.80 5.22 -10.44
C THR A 9 -4.56 4.36 -9.44
N VAL A 10 -5.66 3.75 -9.85
CA VAL A 10 -6.57 3.05 -8.94
C VAL A 10 -7.07 1.74 -9.53
N ASP A 11 -7.26 0.72 -8.68
CA ASP A 11 -8.00 -0.49 -9.05
C ASP A 11 -9.51 -0.19 -9.11
N ALA A 12 -9.95 0.36 -10.26
CA ALA A 12 -11.35 0.68 -10.53
C ALA A 12 -11.64 0.53 -12.02
N GLY A 13 -11.98 -0.67 -12.44
CA GLY A 13 -12.21 -1.01 -13.86
C GLY A 13 -10.93 -1.15 -14.69
N ARG A 14 -9.75 -0.78 -14.14
CA ARG A 14 -8.42 -1.00 -14.72
C ARG A 14 -7.45 -1.38 -13.60
N SER A 15 -6.38 -2.11 -13.95
CA SER A 15 -5.32 -2.42 -13.00
C SER A 15 -4.53 -1.15 -12.66
N ALA A 16 -4.43 -0.84 -11.38
CA ALA A 16 -3.65 0.29 -10.89
C ALA A 16 -2.17 0.17 -11.28
N THR A 17 -1.57 -1.00 -11.13
CA THR A 17 -0.15 -1.22 -11.37
C THR A 17 0.21 -1.14 -12.85
N ILE A 18 -0.61 -1.74 -13.73
CA ILE A 18 -0.39 -1.65 -15.20
C ILE A 18 -0.56 -0.20 -15.68
N THR A 19 -1.58 0.50 -15.18
CA THR A 19 -1.78 1.92 -15.52
C THR A 19 -0.64 2.79 -14.97
N ALA A 20 -0.13 2.49 -13.76
CA ALA A 20 1.02 3.18 -13.21
C ALA A 20 2.28 3.00 -14.08
N ALA A 21 2.53 1.79 -14.59
CA ALA A 21 3.64 1.55 -15.52
C ALA A 21 3.54 2.44 -16.78
N ALA A 22 2.35 2.57 -17.35
CA ALA A 22 2.12 3.45 -18.51
C ALA A 22 2.37 4.93 -18.17
N VAL A 23 1.93 5.40 -16.99
CA VAL A 23 2.16 6.77 -16.52
C VAL A 23 3.64 7.03 -16.23
N ILE A 24 4.34 6.07 -15.64
CA ILE A 24 5.79 6.14 -15.38
C ILE A 24 6.55 6.37 -16.69
N ASN A 25 6.23 5.59 -17.73
CA ASN A 25 6.86 5.72 -19.04
C ASN A 25 6.52 7.03 -19.77
N ALA A 26 5.38 7.64 -19.46
CA ALA A 26 4.95 8.91 -20.04
C ALA A 26 5.44 10.15 -19.25
N THR A 27 6.15 9.96 -18.15
CA THR A 27 6.58 11.05 -17.25
C THR A 27 8.04 10.89 -16.81
N GLU A 28 8.74 12.02 -16.69
CA GLU A 28 10.17 12.01 -16.29
C GLU A 28 10.39 12.41 -14.84
N ARG A 29 9.54 13.25 -14.25
CA ARG A 29 9.80 13.88 -12.95
C ARG A 29 8.67 13.72 -11.94
N ALA A 30 7.44 13.52 -12.40
CA ALA A 30 6.29 13.35 -11.50
C ALA A 30 6.45 12.07 -10.68
N LYS A 31 6.11 12.13 -9.40
CA LYS A 31 5.90 10.92 -8.62
C LYS A 31 4.67 10.19 -9.17
N VAL A 32 4.74 8.87 -9.22
CA VAL A 32 3.63 8.03 -9.68
C VAL A 32 3.30 7.04 -8.57
N GLY A 33 2.05 6.86 -8.29
CA GLY A 33 1.64 5.91 -7.27
C GLY A 33 0.31 5.24 -7.56
N THR A 34 -0.08 4.37 -6.67
CA THR A 34 -1.43 3.82 -6.64
C THR A 34 -2.23 4.44 -5.51
N TYR A 35 -3.52 4.71 -5.77
CA TYR A 35 -4.45 5.14 -4.73
C TYR A 35 -5.86 4.66 -5.06
N ILE A 36 -6.06 3.38 -4.82
CA ILE A 36 -5.26 2.33 -4.16
C ILE A 36 -5.18 1.07 -5.04
N VAL A 37 -4.25 0.15 -4.74
CA VAL A 37 -4.44 -1.24 -5.08
C VAL A 37 -5.38 -1.89 -4.05
N ASN A 38 -6.29 -2.73 -4.52
CA ASN A 38 -7.25 -3.41 -3.65
C ASN A 38 -6.63 -4.67 -3.04
N ALA A 39 -6.29 -4.63 -1.75
CA ALA A 39 -5.70 -5.74 -1.02
C ALA A 39 -6.57 -7.01 -0.97
N PHE A 40 -7.87 -6.87 -1.20
CA PHE A 40 -8.79 -8.02 -1.22
C PHE A 40 -8.79 -8.76 -2.54
N ALA A 41 -8.45 -8.09 -3.62
CA ALA A 41 -8.39 -8.66 -4.97
C ALA A 41 -6.97 -9.08 -5.39
N ARG A 42 -5.97 -8.98 -4.50
CA ARG A 42 -4.56 -9.21 -4.82
C ARG A 42 -3.85 -10.04 -3.76
N GLU A 43 -2.76 -10.69 -4.15
CA GLU A 43 -1.84 -11.33 -3.24
C GLU A 43 -0.74 -10.35 -2.79
N PRO A 44 -0.41 -10.30 -1.47
CA PRO A 44 0.54 -9.33 -0.93
C PRO A 44 1.95 -9.49 -1.49
N TRP A 45 2.41 -10.74 -1.68
CA TRP A 45 3.72 -11.01 -2.26
C TRP A 45 3.86 -10.45 -3.66
N MET A 46 2.89 -10.73 -4.54
CA MET A 46 2.91 -10.23 -5.91
C MET A 46 2.81 -8.70 -5.95
N THR A 47 1.96 -8.11 -5.10
CA THR A 47 1.85 -6.65 -4.98
C THR A 47 3.18 -6.01 -4.57
N GLY A 48 3.92 -6.65 -3.66
CA GLY A 48 5.25 -6.19 -3.27
C GLY A 48 6.27 -6.26 -4.40
N LEU A 49 6.24 -7.32 -5.23
CA LEU A 49 7.10 -7.44 -6.41
C LEU A 49 6.76 -6.37 -7.46
N GLU A 50 5.48 -6.21 -7.80
CA GLU A 50 5.03 -5.17 -8.73
C GLU A 50 5.46 -3.77 -8.27
N ALA A 51 5.38 -3.49 -6.96
CA ALA A 51 5.81 -2.21 -6.41
C ALA A 51 7.32 -1.99 -6.54
N ARG A 52 8.13 -3.04 -6.37
CA ARG A 52 9.58 -2.97 -6.60
C ARG A 52 9.90 -2.70 -8.06
N ASP A 53 9.29 -3.45 -8.98
CA ASP A 53 9.51 -3.28 -10.41
C ASP A 53 9.12 -1.87 -10.87
N LEU A 54 7.95 -1.37 -10.44
CA LEU A 54 7.51 0.00 -10.74
C LEU A 54 8.46 1.06 -10.17
N ASN A 55 9.02 0.81 -8.99
CA ASN A 55 9.98 1.71 -8.38
C ASN A 55 11.32 1.73 -9.15
N GLU A 56 11.82 0.57 -9.56
CA GLU A 56 13.02 0.45 -10.40
C GLU A 56 12.81 1.14 -11.77
N ILE A 57 11.72 0.83 -12.47
CA ILE A 57 11.40 1.43 -13.79
C ILE A 57 11.24 2.95 -13.69
N SER A 58 10.77 3.45 -12.56
CA SER A 58 10.56 4.90 -12.33
C SER A 58 11.77 5.62 -11.75
N ASP A 59 12.88 4.93 -11.51
CA ASP A 59 14.07 5.49 -10.83
C ASP A 59 13.71 6.10 -9.45
N GLY A 60 13.01 5.32 -8.62
CA GLY A 60 12.65 5.70 -7.25
C GLY A 60 11.48 6.70 -7.12
N ARG A 61 10.69 6.92 -8.18
CA ARG A 61 9.54 7.85 -8.16
C ARG A 61 8.22 7.20 -7.76
N PHE A 62 8.18 5.88 -7.56
CA PHE A 62 6.94 5.16 -7.27
C PHE A 62 6.55 5.24 -5.79
N VAL A 63 5.25 5.27 -5.52
CA VAL A 63 4.63 5.19 -4.20
C VAL A 63 3.52 4.15 -4.23
N LEU A 64 3.59 3.16 -3.36
CA LEU A 64 2.53 2.14 -3.27
C LEU A 64 1.45 2.58 -2.28
N GLY A 65 0.25 2.81 -2.75
CA GLY A 65 -0.93 2.98 -1.90
C GLY A 65 -1.81 1.73 -1.93
N VAL A 66 -2.10 1.18 -0.76
CA VAL A 66 -2.88 -0.05 -0.54
C VAL A 66 -4.14 0.27 0.25
N GLY A 67 -5.24 -0.38 -0.04
CA GLY A 67 -6.47 -0.22 0.73
C GLY A 67 -7.41 -1.41 0.60
N THR A 68 -8.49 -1.38 1.35
CA THR A 68 -9.52 -2.44 1.30
C THR A 68 -10.35 -2.43 0.01
N GLY A 69 -10.26 -1.35 -0.77
CA GLY A 69 -11.29 -1.07 -1.76
C GLY A 69 -12.66 -0.82 -1.11
N ASN A 70 -13.73 -0.93 -1.89
CA ASN A 70 -15.09 -0.91 -1.36
C ASN A 70 -15.46 -2.34 -0.92
N LEU A 71 -15.58 -2.58 0.39
CA LEU A 71 -15.86 -3.91 0.93
C LEU A 71 -17.19 -4.49 0.44
N HIS A 72 -18.22 -3.67 0.33
CA HIS A 72 -19.50 -4.11 -0.22
C HIS A 72 -19.39 -4.54 -1.69
N PHE A 73 -18.62 -3.81 -2.48
CA PHE A 73 -18.32 -4.21 -3.86
C PHE A 73 -17.55 -5.53 -3.91
N ASN A 74 -16.55 -5.70 -3.05
CA ASN A 74 -15.76 -6.93 -2.98
C ASN A 74 -16.66 -8.15 -2.67
N GLU A 75 -17.59 -8.01 -1.72
CA GLU A 75 -18.53 -9.08 -1.34
C GLU A 75 -19.54 -9.37 -2.44
N LEU A 76 -20.23 -8.33 -2.92
CA LEU A 76 -21.37 -8.48 -3.83
C LEU A 76 -20.95 -8.90 -5.24
N TYR A 77 -19.90 -8.30 -5.79
CA TYR A 77 -19.50 -8.51 -7.19
C TYR A 77 -18.31 -9.45 -7.36
N MET A 78 -17.49 -9.60 -6.35
CA MET A 78 -16.29 -10.43 -6.43
C MET A 78 -16.36 -11.68 -5.55
N GLY A 79 -17.38 -11.82 -4.72
CA GLY A 79 -17.55 -12.97 -3.81
C GLY A 79 -16.47 -13.09 -2.75
N ILE A 80 -15.81 -11.98 -2.38
CA ILE A 80 -14.69 -11.97 -1.45
C ILE A 80 -15.21 -11.74 -0.02
N ASP A 81 -14.85 -12.64 0.90
CA ASP A 81 -15.16 -12.48 2.33
C ASP A 81 -14.35 -11.32 2.94
N SER A 82 -15.04 -10.32 3.44
CA SER A 82 -14.47 -9.13 4.11
C SER A 82 -14.53 -9.20 5.65
N SER A 83 -14.96 -10.31 6.23
CA SER A 83 -15.18 -10.44 7.68
C SER A 83 -13.92 -10.21 8.51
N LYS A 84 -12.74 -10.54 7.98
CA LYS A 84 -11.42 -10.36 8.63
C LYS A 84 -10.64 -9.17 8.10
N ALA A 85 -11.31 -8.09 7.69
CA ALA A 85 -10.66 -6.97 7.00
C ALA A 85 -9.45 -6.39 7.76
N LYS A 86 -9.53 -6.25 9.08
CA LYS A 86 -8.43 -5.69 9.89
C LYS A 86 -7.20 -6.62 9.90
N ALA A 87 -7.40 -7.90 10.13
CA ALA A 87 -6.33 -8.89 10.13
C ALA A 87 -5.72 -9.00 8.73
N LYS A 88 -6.55 -9.09 7.69
CA LYS A 88 -6.09 -9.15 6.31
C LYS A 88 -5.24 -7.95 5.93
N MET A 89 -5.68 -6.74 6.27
CA MET A 89 -4.89 -5.54 5.98
C MET A 89 -3.56 -5.51 6.71
N ARG A 90 -3.53 -5.90 8.00
CA ARG A 90 -2.26 -5.99 8.76
C ARG A 90 -1.30 -6.98 8.10
N ASP A 91 -1.76 -8.20 7.84
CA ASP A 91 -0.96 -9.25 7.22
C ASP A 91 -0.45 -8.83 5.83
N PHE A 92 -1.33 -8.25 5.02
CA PHE A 92 -1.02 -7.78 3.68
C PHE A 92 0.10 -6.73 3.69
N MET A 93 -0.04 -5.72 4.54
CA MET A 93 0.94 -4.64 4.65
C MET A 93 2.29 -5.13 5.16
N GLU A 94 2.30 -6.00 6.17
CA GLU A 94 3.53 -6.57 6.71
C GLU A 94 4.29 -7.40 5.65
N ILE A 95 3.59 -8.21 4.88
CA ILE A 95 4.21 -8.98 3.80
C ILE A 95 4.74 -8.05 2.71
N VAL A 96 3.94 -7.09 2.26
CA VAL A 96 4.35 -6.11 1.23
C VAL A 96 5.62 -5.39 1.67
N ARG A 97 5.66 -4.86 2.88
CA ARG A 97 6.84 -4.13 3.39
C ARG A 97 8.10 -5.00 3.44
N GLN A 98 7.97 -6.25 3.88
CA GLN A 98 9.10 -7.19 3.86
C GLN A 98 9.56 -7.52 2.43
N VAL A 99 8.63 -7.62 1.47
CA VAL A 99 8.97 -7.89 0.06
C VAL A 99 9.64 -6.68 -0.59
N VAL A 100 9.10 -5.46 -0.41
CA VAL A 100 9.70 -4.26 -1.03
C VAL A 100 11.05 -3.88 -0.44
N SER A 101 11.33 -4.22 0.82
CA SER A 101 12.62 -3.99 1.46
C SER A 101 13.61 -5.15 1.29
N GLY A 102 13.17 -6.29 0.72
CA GLY A 102 13.97 -7.50 0.61
C GLY A 102 15.22 -7.33 -0.27
N GLN A 103 16.35 -7.87 0.18
CA GLN A 103 17.60 -7.94 -0.56
C GLN A 103 17.92 -9.38 -0.92
N ALA A 104 18.81 -9.58 -1.91
CA ALA A 104 19.20 -10.93 -2.35
C ALA A 104 19.64 -11.80 -1.18
N ALA A 105 19.22 -13.07 -1.20
CA ALA A 105 19.39 -14.06 -0.14
C ALA A 105 18.58 -13.80 1.15
N GLN A 106 17.97 -12.66 1.34
CA GLN A 106 17.08 -12.41 2.48
C GLN A 106 15.87 -13.35 2.44
N ARG A 107 15.57 -13.95 3.57
CA ARG A 107 14.38 -14.80 3.74
C ARG A 107 13.26 -13.97 4.35
N VAL A 108 12.16 -13.85 3.62
CA VAL A 108 10.91 -13.31 4.13
C VAL A 108 10.10 -14.45 4.72
N ARG A 109 9.72 -14.30 5.98
CA ARG A 109 8.84 -15.26 6.67
C ARG A 109 7.82 -14.48 7.48
N TYR A 110 6.57 -14.74 7.20
CA TYR A 110 5.46 -14.15 7.93
C TYR A 110 4.36 -15.19 8.14
N GLN A 111 3.76 -15.18 9.31
CA GLN A 111 2.62 -16.00 9.69
C GLN A 111 1.64 -15.12 10.43
N GLY A 112 0.57 -14.71 9.74
CA GLY A 112 -0.53 -13.94 10.30
C GLY A 112 -1.81 -14.77 10.42
N ASP A 113 -2.92 -14.05 10.64
CA ASP A 113 -4.24 -14.66 10.79
C ASP A 113 -4.89 -15.04 9.46
N VAL A 114 -4.51 -14.36 8.37
CA VAL A 114 -5.08 -14.53 7.03
C VAL A 114 -4.04 -14.96 6.02
N HIS A 115 -2.87 -14.34 6.07
CA HIS A 115 -1.80 -14.62 5.12
C HIS A 115 -0.58 -15.24 5.80
N ARG A 116 0.13 -16.07 5.02
CA ARG A 116 1.45 -16.59 5.39
C ARG A 116 2.36 -16.57 4.18
N ILE A 117 3.64 -16.32 4.39
CA ILE A 117 4.64 -16.37 3.33
C ILE A 117 5.95 -16.99 3.84
N ARG A 118 6.59 -17.74 2.96
CA ARG A 118 8.00 -18.12 3.01
C ARG A 118 8.59 -17.87 1.66
N TRP A 119 9.40 -16.83 1.55
CA TRP A 119 10.01 -16.43 0.29
C TRP A 119 11.47 -16.06 0.48
N ARG A 120 12.23 -16.08 -0.60
CA ARG A 120 13.62 -15.64 -0.63
C ARG A 120 13.80 -14.71 -1.82
N ALA A 121 14.31 -13.52 -1.57
CA ALA A 121 14.64 -12.57 -2.61
C ALA A 121 15.80 -13.13 -3.47
N THR A 122 15.68 -12.96 -4.79
CA THR A 122 16.62 -13.50 -5.77
C THR A 122 17.51 -12.43 -6.41
N TRP A 123 17.20 -11.16 -6.20
CA TRP A 123 18.00 -10.03 -6.71
C TRP A 123 18.05 -8.88 -5.71
N ASN A 124 19.02 -7.97 -5.91
CA ASN A 124 19.11 -6.72 -5.16
C ASN A 124 18.45 -5.60 -5.96
N PRO A 125 17.57 -4.80 -5.35
CA PRO A 125 17.06 -3.59 -5.99
C PRO A 125 18.18 -2.55 -6.14
N THR A 126 18.08 -1.74 -7.19
CA THR A 126 19.01 -0.61 -7.45
C THR A 126 18.51 0.68 -6.82
N THR A 127 17.22 0.73 -6.47
CA THR A 127 16.59 1.89 -5.80
C THR A 127 16.25 1.56 -4.33
N PRO A 128 16.19 2.57 -3.45
CA PRO A 128 15.62 2.38 -2.12
C PRO A 128 14.18 1.84 -2.19
N PRO A 129 13.69 1.15 -1.15
CA PRO A 129 12.30 0.67 -1.14
C PRO A 129 11.30 1.80 -1.38
N PRO A 130 10.24 1.59 -2.17
CA PRO A 130 9.19 2.58 -2.34
C PRO A 130 8.43 2.79 -1.03
N PRO A 131 7.97 4.02 -0.74
CA PRO A 131 7.05 4.25 0.37
C PRO A 131 5.75 3.45 0.19
N VAL A 132 5.28 2.83 1.28
CA VAL A 132 4.06 2.03 1.28
C VAL A 132 3.02 2.69 2.19
N TYR A 133 1.98 3.25 1.58
CA TYR A 133 0.90 3.94 2.27
C TYR A 133 -0.34 3.04 2.38
N MET A 134 -1.05 3.15 3.49
CA MET A 134 -2.31 2.45 3.70
C MET A 134 -3.48 3.44 3.70
N ALA A 135 -4.45 3.22 2.83
CA ALA A 135 -5.69 4.00 2.83
C ALA A 135 -6.60 3.54 3.97
N ALA A 136 -7.06 4.50 4.77
CA ALA A 136 -7.90 4.25 5.92
C ALA A 136 -8.85 5.42 6.20
N SER A 137 -10.11 5.13 6.56
CA SER A 137 -11.12 6.15 6.89
C SER A 137 -11.68 6.03 8.31
N GLY A 138 -11.68 4.85 8.90
CA GLY A 138 -12.16 4.67 10.28
C GLY A 138 -11.00 4.63 11.30
N PRO A 139 -11.23 5.02 12.57
CA PRO A 139 -10.18 5.16 13.59
C PRO A 139 -9.37 3.88 13.80
N ASN A 140 -10.01 2.73 13.81
CA ASN A 140 -9.32 1.44 13.96
C ASN A 140 -8.40 1.12 12.77
N MET A 141 -8.85 1.40 11.54
CA MET A 141 -8.05 1.15 10.34
C MET A 141 -6.91 2.15 10.22
N VAL A 142 -7.14 3.41 10.64
CA VAL A 142 -6.09 4.44 10.73
C VAL A 142 -5.02 4.05 11.74
N ARG A 143 -5.40 3.45 12.87
CA ARG A 143 -4.43 2.94 13.86
C ARG A 143 -3.58 1.82 13.26
N ILE A 144 -4.20 0.86 12.58
CA ILE A 144 -3.47 -0.19 11.86
C ILE A 144 -2.52 0.43 10.81
N ALA A 145 -2.98 1.43 10.07
CA ALA A 145 -2.11 2.13 9.13
C ALA A 145 -0.87 2.73 9.80
N GLY A 146 -1.03 3.34 10.97
CA GLY A 146 0.10 3.82 11.79
C GLY A 146 1.05 2.71 12.20
N GLU A 147 0.54 1.53 12.57
CA GLU A 147 1.35 0.38 12.94
C GLU A 147 2.22 -0.15 11.78
N VAL A 148 1.65 -0.24 10.55
CA VAL A 148 2.21 -1.07 9.47
C VAL A 148 2.54 -0.31 8.17
N SER A 149 2.41 1.01 8.08
CA SER A 149 2.67 1.76 6.84
C SER A 149 3.54 2.99 7.05
N ASP A 150 4.07 3.53 5.96
CA ASP A 150 4.90 4.74 5.98
C ASP A 150 4.06 6.02 5.92
N GLY A 151 2.75 5.88 5.75
CA GLY A 151 1.80 6.97 5.76
C GLY A 151 0.36 6.52 5.61
N VAL A 152 -0.56 7.38 6.02
CA VAL A 152 -2.00 7.14 5.96
C VAL A 152 -2.59 7.90 4.78
N GLY A 153 -3.22 7.18 3.86
CA GLY A 153 -4.03 7.77 2.81
C GLY A 153 -5.46 8.03 3.31
N ILE A 154 -5.99 9.22 3.07
CA ILE A 154 -7.33 9.61 3.46
C ILE A 154 -8.21 9.91 2.25
N GLY A 155 -9.53 9.81 2.41
CA GLY A 155 -10.48 10.10 1.34
C GLY A 155 -10.38 11.56 0.84
N ILE A 156 -10.65 11.76 -0.45
CA ILE A 156 -10.54 13.07 -1.13
C ILE A 156 -11.43 14.17 -0.52
N MET A 157 -12.52 13.80 0.14
CA MET A 157 -13.48 14.74 0.75
C MET A 157 -13.31 14.84 2.28
N SER A 158 -12.14 14.53 2.81
CA SER A 158 -11.90 14.60 4.24
C SER A 158 -11.74 16.05 4.71
N SER A 159 -12.44 16.41 5.80
CA SER A 159 -12.31 17.73 6.40
C SER A 159 -11.01 17.88 7.22
N VAL A 160 -10.62 19.10 7.49
CA VAL A 160 -9.46 19.41 8.33
C VAL A 160 -9.66 18.88 9.75
N GLU A 161 -10.89 19.00 10.29
CA GLU A 161 -11.26 18.48 11.61
C GLU A 161 -11.12 16.96 11.68
N PHE A 162 -11.57 16.25 10.65
CA PHE A 162 -11.40 14.79 10.57
C PHE A 162 -9.91 14.39 10.60
N VAL A 163 -9.08 15.12 9.86
CA VAL A 163 -7.62 14.86 9.86
C VAL A 163 -7.01 15.15 11.22
N ARG A 164 -7.38 16.28 11.84
CA ARG A 164 -6.84 16.71 13.13
C ARG A 164 -7.29 15.81 14.28
N ASP A 165 -8.58 15.47 14.34
CA ASP A 165 -9.20 14.90 15.54
C ASP A 165 -9.31 13.36 15.46
N ILE A 166 -9.29 12.79 14.27
CA ILE A 166 -9.41 11.33 14.07
C ILE A 166 -8.12 10.74 13.46
N VAL A 167 -7.66 11.26 12.32
CA VAL A 167 -6.56 10.62 11.60
C VAL A 167 -5.25 10.74 12.37
N ARG A 168 -4.82 11.94 12.70
CA ARG A 168 -3.54 12.18 13.37
C ARG A 168 -3.39 11.43 14.70
N PRO A 169 -4.33 11.53 15.66
CA PRO A 169 -4.15 10.86 16.96
C PRO A 169 -4.17 9.33 16.82
N ASN A 170 -5.03 8.75 15.97
CA ASN A 170 -5.07 7.30 15.79
C ASN A 170 -3.85 6.77 15.04
N ALA A 171 -3.37 7.45 14.00
CA ALA A 171 -2.16 7.06 13.30
C ALA A 171 -0.93 7.11 14.23
N ARG A 172 -0.79 8.18 15.01
CA ARG A 172 0.27 8.31 16.01
C ARG A 172 0.21 7.21 17.06
N GLN A 173 -0.97 6.93 17.61
CA GLN A 173 -1.16 5.84 18.56
C GLN A 173 -0.71 4.49 17.98
N GLY A 174 -1.05 4.21 16.72
CA GLY A 174 -0.62 2.99 16.04
C GLY A 174 0.89 2.93 15.86
N ALA A 175 1.52 4.02 15.44
CA ALA A 175 2.97 4.11 15.29
C ALA A 175 3.70 3.88 16.61
N GLU A 176 3.27 4.57 17.68
CA GLU A 176 3.83 4.42 19.02
C GLU A 176 3.70 2.98 19.55
N GLN A 177 2.56 2.31 19.35
CA GLN A 177 2.34 0.91 19.72
C GLN A 177 3.27 -0.06 18.97
N ALA A 178 3.65 0.29 17.76
CA ALA A 178 4.58 -0.48 16.93
C ALA A 178 6.06 -0.08 17.12
N GLY A 179 6.36 0.85 18.04
CA GLY A 179 7.72 1.36 18.26
C GLY A 179 8.27 2.16 17.07
N ARG A 180 7.40 2.85 16.36
CA ARG A 180 7.70 3.69 15.19
C ARG A 180 7.48 5.17 15.53
N ASP A 181 8.23 6.05 14.89
CA ASP A 181 8.11 7.51 15.00
C ASP A 181 7.04 8.08 14.07
#